data_1c78290ab61b7a3a84dcd1f720cb2a34
#
_entry.id   1c78290ab61b7a3a84dcd1f720cb2a34
#
_cell.length_a   1.000
_cell.length_b   1.000
_cell.length_c   1.000
_cell.angle_alpha   90.00
_cell.angle_beta   90.00
_cell.angle_gamma   90.00
#
_symmetry.space_group_name_H-M   'P 1'
#
loop_
_entity.id
_entity.type
_entity.pdbx_description
1 polymer ?
#
loop_
_entity_poly.entity_id
_entity_poly.type
_entity_poly.pdbx_seq_one_letter_code
_entity_poly.pdbx_strand_id
1 'polypeptide(L)'
;MKIKTTLLLLALILVTAVQAQTPDYAMLKASLNEKSLPLVNITVEIRNVSKPNYLPAKIEIADPWKRTDGNVETTFNCKVKYRGSSSLKYDKKSFAVKLLNDKGKSLDATVLGIRNDDSWILDAMAVDRLRMRNRLNFDIWNAMSGTPYETDNDNRNGTNGVFVELFINGEYHGLYCMTDKVNRKLLGVKKPDDKDKDNVKINGVMYKCDSWGSAASLKGYEEQDMNKESWNGWALDYPDDYPCAEAYTPLKHFIDYCATTSDDDFIAGIDKNFYLQNFIDYQVFLMSQGLRDNNMKNTFLSLVDKNESKRMMVTPWDLDCSLGGNYNGEYYNVLVDKGWLTGNYLYSRLWELNADNYRNKIANCWKKLCADDVLSKEGFNKRVDKYVEVFVESGAWERECNKWNNNPVELKRDIKEEAIYVKDWYSRNYDQLEKNVFYGLGTGIKDIVANDGNTSKTEVLHNVMGQKVGTTYHGIVIKNGKKIICR
;
A
#
# COMPACT_ATOMS: atom_id res chain seq x y z
N MET A 1 87.87 5.86 -8.66
CA MET A 1 86.71 5.22 -8.05
C MET A 1 85.56 6.22 -8.07
N LYS A 2 84.62 6.06 -9.01
CA LYS A 2 83.48 6.99 -9.20
C LYS A 2 82.25 6.39 -8.55
N ILE A 3 81.78 7.04 -7.51
CA ILE A 3 80.51 6.68 -6.83
C ILE A 3 79.35 7.28 -7.68
N LYS A 4 78.52 6.42 -8.26
CA LYS A 4 77.29 6.86 -8.93
C LYS A 4 76.22 7.00 -7.87
N THR A 5 75.79 8.24 -7.64
CA THR A 5 74.64 8.54 -6.85
C THR A 5 73.38 8.40 -7.68
N THR A 6 72.60 7.34 -7.43
CA THR A 6 71.30 7.14 -8.08
C THR A 6 70.25 7.89 -7.29
N LEU A 7 69.71 8.99 -7.83
CA LEU A 7 68.54 9.68 -7.28
C LEU A 7 67.29 8.83 -7.54
N LEU A 8 66.71 8.27 -6.49
CA LEU A 8 65.38 7.66 -6.53
C LEU A 8 64.34 8.78 -6.40
N LEU A 9 63.70 9.14 -7.55
CA LEU A 9 62.55 10.01 -7.53
C LEU A 9 61.35 9.16 -7.00
N LEU A 10 61.00 9.33 -5.71
CA LEU A 10 59.70 8.87 -5.18
C LEU A 10 58.62 9.82 -5.72
N ALA A 11 57.94 9.43 -6.78
CA ALA A 11 56.70 10.07 -7.16
C ALA A 11 55.64 9.67 -6.10
N LEU A 12 55.40 10.53 -5.13
CA LEU A 12 54.21 10.44 -4.26
C LEU A 12 53.00 10.73 -5.11
N ILE A 13 52.36 9.69 -5.62
CA ILE A 13 50.99 9.80 -6.16
C ILE A 13 50.11 10.04 -4.95
N LEU A 14 49.81 11.30 -4.61
CA LEU A 14 48.66 11.69 -3.82
C LEU A 14 47.42 11.30 -4.59
N VAL A 15 46.91 10.09 -4.37
CA VAL A 15 45.53 9.76 -4.67
C VAL A 15 44.73 10.54 -3.61
N THR A 16 44.42 11.79 -3.90
CA THR A 16 43.33 12.47 -3.23
C THR A 16 42.09 11.69 -3.63
N ALA A 17 41.61 10.86 -2.70
CA ALA A 17 40.23 10.38 -2.78
C ALA A 17 39.37 11.65 -2.77
N VAL A 18 38.98 12.09 -3.96
CA VAL A 18 37.90 13.07 -4.10
C VAL A 18 36.70 12.33 -3.54
N GLN A 19 36.43 12.52 -2.22
CA GLN A 19 35.12 12.24 -1.69
C GLN A 19 34.18 13.07 -2.57
N ALA A 20 33.40 12.37 -3.41
CA ALA A 20 32.42 13.04 -4.26
C ALA A 20 31.55 13.89 -3.32
N GLN A 21 31.77 15.20 -3.37
CA GLN A 21 31.08 16.16 -2.54
C GLN A 21 29.60 15.98 -2.84
N THR A 22 28.80 15.68 -1.83
CA THR A 22 27.36 15.55 -1.99
C THR A 22 26.85 16.88 -2.57
N PRO A 23 26.23 16.89 -3.77
CA PRO A 23 25.84 18.14 -4.40
C PRO A 23 24.83 18.88 -3.54
N ASP A 24 24.92 20.18 -3.46
CA ASP A 24 23.91 21.03 -2.86
C ASP A 24 22.71 21.22 -3.80
N TYR A 25 21.64 21.80 -3.28
CA TYR A 25 20.41 22.05 -4.04
C TYR A 25 20.63 22.92 -5.28
N ALA A 26 21.43 23.98 -5.16
CA ALA A 26 21.67 24.92 -6.24
C ALA A 26 22.44 24.25 -7.41
N MET A 27 23.41 23.41 -7.09
CA MET A 27 24.17 22.65 -8.10
C MET A 27 23.28 21.69 -8.88
N LEU A 28 22.48 20.88 -8.20
CA LEU A 28 21.58 19.94 -8.90
C LEU A 28 20.48 20.67 -9.66
N LYS A 29 19.93 21.76 -9.11
CA LYS A 29 18.92 22.58 -9.78
C LYS A 29 19.47 23.18 -11.10
N ALA A 30 20.70 23.65 -11.12
CA ALA A 30 21.32 24.19 -12.31
C ALA A 30 21.57 23.14 -13.43
N SER A 31 21.60 21.84 -13.07
CA SER A 31 21.78 20.73 -14.01
C SER A 31 20.52 19.93 -14.30
N LEU A 32 19.35 20.40 -13.83
CA LEU A 32 18.06 19.74 -14.07
C LEU A 32 17.78 19.51 -15.55
N ASN A 33 17.39 18.29 -15.88
CA ASN A 33 17.03 17.86 -17.22
C ASN A 33 15.95 16.76 -17.16
N GLU A 34 15.50 16.25 -18.29
CA GLU A 34 14.45 15.25 -18.41
C GLU A 34 14.77 13.89 -17.74
N LYS A 35 16.03 13.59 -17.43
CA LYS A 35 16.44 12.38 -16.70
C LYS A 35 16.51 12.60 -15.18
N SER A 36 16.47 13.85 -14.74
CA SER A 36 16.57 14.19 -13.32
C SER A 36 15.26 13.87 -12.59
N LEU A 37 15.34 13.42 -11.34
CA LEU A 37 14.18 13.46 -10.44
C LEU A 37 13.85 14.93 -10.10
N PRO A 38 12.60 15.24 -9.79
CA PRO A 38 12.26 16.54 -9.20
C PRO A 38 13.03 16.74 -7.90
N LEU A 39 13.41 17.99 -7.65
CA LEU A 39 14.09 18.38 -6.41
C LEU A 39 13.08 19.06 -5.49
N VAL A 40 13.15 18.72 -4.22
CA VAL A 40 12.36 19.34 -3.15
C VAL A 40 13.31 19.89 -2.11
N ASN A 41 13.26 21.20 -1.84
CA ASN A 41 14.05 21.82 -0.80
C ASN A 41 13.13 22.39 0.29
N ILE A 42 13.31 21.94 1.53
CA ILE A 42 12.58 22.47 2.69
C ILE A 42 13.52 23.39 3.50
N THR A 43 13.14 24.66 3.60
CA THR A 43 13.81 25.59 4.49
C THR A 43 13.07 25.62 5.82
N VAL A 44 13.74 25.12 6.88
CA VAL A 44 13.16 24.97 8.22
C VAL A 44 14.23 24.95 9.28
N GLU A 45 13.89 25.34 10.50
CA GLU A 45 14.78 25.14 11.65
C GLU A 45 14.77 23.69 12.12
N ILE A 46 15.54 22.83 11.41
CA ILE A 46 15.45 21.36 11.47
C ILE A 46 15.66 20.82 12.89
N ARG A 47 16.43 21.48 13.74
CA ARG A 47 16.67 21.05 15.13
C ARG A 47 15.41 21.03 15.98
N ASN A 48 14.40 21.83 15.61
CA ASN A 48 13.14 21.97 16.31
C ASN A 48 12.03 21.08 15.72
N VAL A 49 12.28 20.39 14.59
CA VAL A 49 11.28 19.49 13.99
C VAL A 49 11.06 18.28 14.89
N SER A 50 9.81 18.02 15.20
CA SER A 50 9.37 16.90 16.05
C SER A 50 8.13 16.23 15.47
N LYS A 51 7.68 15.13 16.06
CA LYS A 51 6.44 14.45 15.63
C LYS A 51 5.17 15.21 16.01
N PRO A 52 4.99 15.67 17.26
CA PRO A 52 3.69 16.22 17.66
C PRO A 52 3.39 17.56 16.98
N ASN A 53 4.39 18.40 16.77
CA ASN A 53 4.16 19.78 16.38
C ASN A 53 4.62 20.10 14.97
N TYR A 54 3.78 20.80 14.22
CA TYR A 54 4.16 21.41 12.97
C TYR A 54 4.98 22.67 13.19
N LEU A 55 6.07 22.83 12.46
CA LEU A 55 6.89 24.05 12.42
C LEU A 55 6.68 24.78 11.09
N PRO A 56 6.63 26.11 11.09
CA PRO A 56 6.65 26.92 9.88
C PRO A 56 7.88 26.60 9.03
N ALA A 57 7.69 26.51 7.72
CA ALA A 57 8.72 26.20 6.74
C ALA A 57 8.37 26.80 5.39
N LYS A 58 9.33 26.76 4.46
CA LYS A 58 9.10 26.95 3.03
C LYS A 58 9.47 25.67 2.30
N ILE A 59 8.73 25.35 1.25
CA ILE A 59 9.03 24.25 0.35
C ILE A 59 9.21 24.79 -1.07
N GLU A 60 10.35 24.52 -1.67
CA GLU A 60 10.66 24.80 -3.07
C GLU A 60 10.66 23.48 -3.84
N ILE A 61 10.00 23.47 -4.98
CA ILE A 61 9.90 22.31 -5.87
C ILE A 61 10.46 22.73 -7.22
N ALA A 62 11.49 22.02 -7.68
CA ALA A 62 12.02 22.18 -9.02
C ALA A 62 11.74 20.91 -9.82
N ASP A 63 10.88 21.02 -10.84
CA ASP A 63 10.40 19.90 -11.64
C ASP A 63 10.61 20.15 -13.13
N PRO A 64 11.49 19.40 -13.81
CA PRO A 64 11.74 19.61 -15.24
C PRO A 64 10.52 19.38 -16.12
N TRP A 65 9.53 18.61 -15.66
CA TRP A 65 8.28 18.36 -16.38
C TRP A 65 7.15 19.35 -16.09
N LYS A 66 7.40 20.35 -15.25
CA LYS A 66 6.45 21.46 -14.94
C LYS A 66 5.09 20.99 -14.41
N ARG A 67 5.07 19.89 -13.65
CA ARG A 67 3.82 19.26 -13.14
C ARG A 67 3.20 19.99 -11.95
N THR A 68 3.88 21.02 -11.41
CA THR A 68 3.35 21.90 -10.38
C THR A 68 3.02 23.24 -11.00
N ASP A 69 1.74 23.53 -11.16
CA ASP A 69 1.22 24.80 -11.69
C ASP A 69 1.83 25.24 -13.05
N GLY A 70 2.34 24.29 -13.85
CA GLY A 70 2.95 24.58 -15.15
C GLY A 70 4.33 25.21 -15.09
N ASN A 71 4.95 25.32 -13.91
CA ASN A 71 6.24 25.95 -13.69
C ASN A 71 7.35 24.94 -13.43
N VAL A 72 8.58 25.27 -13.83
CA VAL A 72 9.79 24.50 -13.47
C VAL A 72 10.07 24.65 -11.98
N GLU A 73 9.90 25.85 -11.44
CA GLU A 73 10.15 26.14 -10.04
C GLU A 73 8.88 26.72 -9.40
N THR A 74 8.49 26.14 -8.26
CA THR A 74 7.35 26.61 -7.48
C THR A 74 7.72 26.63 -6.00
N THR A 75 7.30 27.69 -5.30
CA THR A 75 7.57 27.84 -3.86
C THR A 75 6.25 28.02 -3.12
N PHE A 76 6.09 27.31 -2.01
CA PHE A 76 4.95 27.46 -1.10
C PHE A 76 5.41 27.77 0.31
N ASN A 77 4.63 28.56 1.03
CA ASN A 77 4.67 28.54 2.48
C ASN A 77 4.07 27.21 2.94
N CYS A 78 4.66 26.62 3.96
CA CYS A 78 4.17 25.36 4.50
C CYS A 78 4.44 25.24 6.00
N LYS A 79 3.98 24.17 6.58
CA LYS A 79 4.44 23.70 7.89
C LYS A 79 4.79 22.22 7.79
N VAL A 80 5.83 21.83 8.53
CA VAL A 80 6.36 20.47 8.48
C VAL A 80 6.49 19.87 9.87
N LYS A 81 6.37 18.54 9.95
CA LYS A 81 6.71 17.76 11.15
C LYS A 81 7.24 16.40 10.76
N TYR A 82 7.96 15.74 11.68
CA TYR A 82 8.26 14.33 11.50
C TYR A 82 6.99 13.48 11.57
N ARG A 83 6.98 12.42 10.80
CA ARG A 83 5.90 11.43 10.83
C ARG A 83 6.46 10.01 10.95
N GLY A 84 5.58 9.07 11.28
CA GLY A 84 5.88 7.67 11.50
C GLY A 84 5.61 7.25 12.95
N SER A 85 5.80 5.98 13.23
CA SER A 85 5.76 5.39 14.56
C SER A 85 7.13 4.76 14.85
N SER A 86 7.32 3.50 14.53
CA SER A 86 8.58 2.77 14.68
C SER A 86 9.72 3.37 13.83
N SER A 87 9.39 3.94 12.66
CA SER A 87 10.37 4.57 11.76
C SER A 87 11.02 5.83 12.33
N LEU A 88 10.46 6.43 13.38
CA LEU A 88 11.08 7.60 14.05
C LEU A 88 12.40 7.28 14.75
N LYS A 89 12.72 6.02 14.98
CA LYS A 89 14.03 5.61 15.52
C LYS A 89 15.18 5.76 14.53
N TYR A 90 14.89 5.76 13.22
CA TYR A 90 15.91 5.87 12.17
C TYR A 90 16.30 7.33 11.90
N ASP A 91 17.53 7.57 11.45
CA ASP A 91 18.01 8.93 11.16
C ASP A 91 17.33 9.53 9.94
N LYS A 92 17.08 8.73 8.91
CA LYS A 92 16.32 9.13 7.73
C LYS A 92 14.84 9.21 8.06
N LYS A 93 14.35 10.41 8.40
CA LYS A 93 12.98 10.68 8.84
C LYS A 93 12.05 10.96 7.67
N SER A 94 10.81 10.48 7.77
CA SER A 94 9.72 10.93 6.91
C SER A 94 9.08 12.22 7.45
N PHE A 95 8.55 13.05 6.54
CA PHE A 95 7.93 14.33 6.89
C PHE A 95 6.46 14.35 6.47
N ALA A 96 5.63 14.98 7.30
CA ALA A 96 4.32 15.47 6.91
C ALA A 96 4.46 16.96 6.56
N VAL A 97 3.90 17.36 5.43
CA VAL A 97 3.92 18.72 4.90
C VAL A 97 2.49 19.20 4.75
N LYS A 98 2.18 20.41 5.23
CA LYS A 98 0.91 21.10 4.95
C LYS A 98 1.20 22.43 4.28
N LEU A 99 0.63 22.63 3.09
CA LEU A 99 0.76 23.88 2.35
C LEU A 99 -0.11 24.97 2.96
N LEU A 100 0.40 26.19 2.95
CA LEU A 100 -0.25 27.35 3.53
C LEU A 100 -0.27 28.50 2.53
N ASN A 101 -1.36 29.25 2.53
CA ASN A 101 -1.42 30.55 1.86
C ASN A 101 -0.72 31.65 2.70
N ASP A 102 -0.63 32.87 2.16
CA ASP A 102 0.02 33.99 2.82
C ASP A 102 -0.63 34.43 4.15
N LYS A 103 -1.86 33.99 4.39
CA LYS A 103 -2.59 34.21 5.65
C LYS A 103 -2.40 33.07 6.67
N GLY A 104 -1.52 32.08 6.36
CA GLY A 104 -1.26 30.92 7.21
C GLY A 104 -2.40 29.91 7.25
N LYS A 105 -3.39 29.98 6.33
CA LYS A 105 -4.46 28.99 6.18
C LYS A 105 -4.05 27.93 5.18
N SER A 106 -4.67 26.75 5.26
CA SER A 106 -4.48 25.65 4.30
C SER A 106 -4.62 26.13 2.85
N LEU A 107 -3.71 25.70 1.99
CA LEU A 107 -3.68 25.95 0.56
C LEU A 107 -3.74 24.62 -0.18
N ASP A 108 -4.82 24.39 -0.91
CA ASP A 108 -4.90 23.27 -1.84
C ASP A 108 -4.12 23.64 -3.11
N ALA A 109 -3.22 22.76 -3.54
CA ALA A 109 -2.45 22.91 -4.77
C ALA A 109 -2.18 21.54 -5.41
N THR A 110 -2.07 21.51 -6.73
CA THR A 110 -1.60 20.30 -7.45
C THR A 110 -0.07 20.27 -7.42
N VAL A 111 0.50 19.31 -6.71
CA VAL A 111 1.94 19.17 -6.58
C VAL A 111 2.42 17.96 -7.37
N LEU A 112 3.42 18.15 -8.23
CA LEU A 112 4.03 17.13 -9.09
C LEU A 112 3.00 16.30 -9.89
N GLY A 113 1.86 16.90 -10.24
CA GLY A 113 0.80 16.25 -10.99
C GLY A 113 0.02 15.19 -10.21
N ILE A 114 0.16 15.12 -8.88
CA ILE A 114 -0.49 14.07 -8.09
C ILE A 114 -1.98 14.34 -7.93
N ARG A 115 -2.38 15.37 -7.21
CA ARG A 115 -3.76 15.86 -7.04
C ARG A 115 -3.79 17.21 -6.35
N ASN A 116 -4.97 17.83 -6.28
CA ASN A 116 -5.17 19.07 -5.56
C ASN A 116 -5.48 18.81 -4.07
N ASP A 117 -4.51 19.09 -3.19
CA ASP A 117 -4.63 18.94 -1.72
C ASP A 117 -3.68 19.91 -0.98
N ASP A 118 -3.91 20.07 0.32
CA ASP A 118 -3.02 20.81 1.20
C ASP A 118 -2.00 19.92 1.94
N SER A 119 -2.18 18.60 1.95
CA SER A 119 -1.48 17.67 2.83
C SER A 119 -0.67 16.64 2.07
N TRP A 120 0.66 16.63 2.30
CA TRP A 120 1.63 15.81 1.60
C TRP A 120 2.52 15.02 2.56
N ILE A 121 3.11 13.96 2.05
CA ILE A 121 4.09 13.15 2.77
C ILE A 121 5.36 13.07 1.94
N LEU A 122 6.51 13.28 2.58
CA LEU A 122 7.81 12.88 2.07
C LEU A 122 8.19 11.59 2.79
N ASP A 123 7.99 10.48 2.09
CA ASP A 123 8.29 9.15 2.61
C ASP A 123 9.77 8.84 2.44
N ALA A 124 10.44 8.57 3.57
CA ALA A 124 11.88 8.30 3.60
C ALA A 124 12.24 6.90 3.08
N MET A 125 11.31 5.97 3.13
CA MET A 125 11.55 4.56 2.75
C MET A 125 12.79 3.96 3.44
N ALA A 126 13.03 4.35 4.71
CA ALA A 126 14.32 4.17 5.37
C ALA A 126 14.74 2.69 5.51
N VAL A 127 13.78 1.79 5.77
CA VAL A 127 14.03 0.35 5.93
C VAL A 127 13.98 -0.44 4.61
N ASP A 128 13.48 0.17 3.55
CA ASP A 128 13.39 -0.50 2.26
C ASP A 128 14.74 -0.45 1.51
N ARG A 129 15.35 -1.61 1.31
CA ARG A 129 16.62 -1.75 0.59
C ARG A 129 16.54 -1.32 -0.87
N LEU A 130 15.33 -1.32 -1.45
CA LEU A 130 15.06 -0.92 -2.84
C LEU A 130 14.51 0.51 -2.95
N ARG A 131 14.14 1.15 -1.83
CA ARG A 131 13.55 2.50 -1.77
C ARG A 131 12.28 2.68 -2.62
N MET A 132 11.57 1.60 -2.96
CA MET A 132 10.37 1.70 -3.82
C MET A 132 9.20 0.81 -3.40
N ARG A 133 9.36 -0.16 -2.46
CA ARG A 133 8.31 -1.16 -2.15
C ARG A 133 6.96 -0.52 -1.83
N ASN A 134 6.95 0.49 -0.98
CA ASN A 134 5.70 1.19 -0.63
C ASN A 134 5.02 1.80 -1.86
N ARG A 135 5.76 2.56 -2.68
CA ARG A 135 5.22 3.18 -3.91
C ARG A 135 4.83 2.14 -4.95
N LEU A 136 5.69 1.15 -5.21
CA LEU A 136 5.43 0.06 -6.15
C LEU A 136 4.12 -0.66 -5.82
N ASN A 137 3.90 -0.96 -4.54
CA ASN A 137 2.67 -1.62 -4.08
C ASN A 137 1.44 -0.71 -4.26
N PHE A 138 1.53 0.59 -4.01
CA PHE A 138 0.41 1.49 -4.30
C PHE A 138 0.12 1.61 -5.80
N ASP A 139 1.13 1.56 -6.67
CA ASP A 139 0.91 1.56 -8.13
C ASP A 139 0.19 0.28 -8.59
N ILE A 140 0.55 -0.86 -7.99
CA ILE A 140 -0.13 -2.13 -8.24
C ILE A 140 -1.57 -2.06 -7.71
N TRP A 141 -1.77 -1.59 -6.47
CA TRP A 141 -3.10 -1.43 -5.90
C TRP A 141 -4.00 -0.52 -6.73
N ASN A 142 -3.49 0.63 -7.16
CA ASN A 142 -4.23 1.57 -8.00
C ASN A 142 -4.59 0.99 -9.39
N ALA A 143 -3.80 0.04 -9.89
CA ALA A 143 -4.11 -0.69 -11.11
C ALA A 143 -5.11 -1.85 -10.89
N MET A 144 -5.20 -2.37 -9.66
CA MET A 144 -6.10 -3.47 -9.30
C MET A 144 -7.51 -2.99 -8.94
N SER A 145 -7.61 -1.94 -8.14
CA SER A 145 -8.84 -1.55 -7.45
C SER A 145 -9.09 -0.04 -7.55
N GLY A 146 -10.27 0.32 -8.01
CA GLY A 146 -10.76 1.70 -7.99
C GLY A 146 -11.60 1.99 -6.75
N THR A 147 -12.29 3.14 -6.75
CA THR A 147 -13.34 3.41 -5.76
C THR A 147 -14.49 2.44 -5.97
N PRO A 148 -15.00 1.79 -4.92
CA PRO A 148 -16.10 0.83 -5.05
C PRO A 148 -17.49 1.50 -5.11
N TYR A 149 -17.53 2.83 -5.20
CA TYR A 149 -18.73 3.66 -5.32
C TYR A 149 -18.59 4.62 -6.50
N GLU A 150 -19.69 5.05 -7.06
CA GLU A 150 -19.70 6.04 -8.13
C GLU A 150 -19.31 7.42 -7.60
N THR A 151 -18.46 8.12 -8.35
CA THR A 151 -18.02 9.48 -8.02
C THR A 151 -17.67 10.25 -9.27
N ASP A 152 -18.07 11.52 -9.32
CA ASP A 152 -17.71 12.45 -10.39
C ASP A 152 -16.37 13.17 -10.11
N ASN A 153 -15.74 12.86 -8.97
CA ASN A 153 -14.49 13.48 -8.53
C ASN A 153 -13.30 12.56 -8.76
N ASP A 154 -12.09 13.11 -8.67
CA ASP A 154 -10.83 12.36 -8.70
C ASP A 154 -10.59 11.52 -7.44
N ASN A 155 -11.65 10.99 -6.83
CA ASN A 155 -11.53 10.13 -5.66
C ASN A 155 -10.88 8.79 -6.04
N ARG A 156 -10.02 8.31 -5.17
CA ARG A 156 -9.26 7.07 -5.37
C ARG A 156 -9.16 6.28 -4.08
N ASN A 157 -9.01 4.99 -4.21
CA ASN A 157 -8.81 4.08 -3.08
C ASN A 157 -7.32 3.73 -2.87
N GLY A 158 -6.42 4.66 -3.12
CA GLY A 158 -4.99 4.49 -2.94
C GLY A 158 -4.22 5.76 -3.27
N THR A 159 -3.04 5.93 -2.67
CA THR A 159 -2.22 7.13 -2.87
C THR A 159 -1.44 7.07 -4.18
N ASN A 160 -1.17 8.25 -4.76
CA ASN A 160 -0.17 8.43 -5.80
C ASN A 160 1.08 9.10 -5.21
N GLY A 161 2.19 8.98 -5.92
CA GLY A 161 3.43 9.61 -5.49
C GLY A 161 4.45 9.71 -6.59
N VAL A 162 5.44 10.57 -6.37
CA VAL A 162 6.55 10.82 -7.27
C VAL A 162 7.84 10.76 -6.47
N PHE A 163 8.83 10.04 -6.98
CA PHE A 163 10.16 10.03 -6.38
C PHE A 163 10.83 11.39 -6.60
N VAL A 164 11.47 11.88 -5.55
CA VAL A 164 12.11 13.19 -5.49
C VAL A 164 13.45 13.10 -4.78
N GLU A 165 14.33 14.03 -5.03
CA GLU A 165 15.51 14.23 -4.19
C GLU A 165 15.24 15.35 -3.20
N LEU A 166 15.30 15.02 -1.91
CA LEU A 166 15.01 15.95 -0.82
C LEU A 166 16.28 16.68 -0.37
N PHE A 167 16.14 17.98 -0.19
CA PHE A 167 17.12 18.85 0.45
C PHE A 167 16.50 19.51 1.68
N ILE A 168 17.31 19.72 2.70
CA ILE A 168 16.93 20.47 3.88
C ILE A 168 17.92 21.63 4.02
N ASN A 169 17.41 22.86 3.94
CA ASN A 169 18.24 24.08 3.97
C ASN A 169 19.35 24.08 2.88
N GLY A 170 19.06 23.53 1.72
CA GLY A 170 20.00 23.42 0.61
C GLY A 170 20.94 22.19 0.66
N GLU A 171 21.03 21.48 1.78
CA GLU A 171 21.87 20.28 1.94
C GLU A 171 21.11 19.02 1.48
N TYR A 172 21.77 18.16 0.72
CA TYR A 172 21.19 16.90 0.23
C TYR A 172 20.75 16.00 1.40
N HIS A 173 19.51 15.59 1.39
CA HIS A 173 18.92 14.74 2.44
C HIS A 173 18.56 13.33 1.97
N GLY A 174 18.50 13.07 0.66
CA GLY A 174 18.34 11.74 0.09
C GLY A 174 17.21 11.59 -0.93
N LEU A 175 17.03 10.36 -1.39
CA LEU A 175 15.94 9.91 -2.25
C LEU A 175 14.67 9.68 -1.40
N TYR A 176 13.58 10.37 -1.75
CA TYR A 176 12.28 10.29 -1.07
C TYR A 176 11.16 10.01 -2.08
N CYS A 177 10.02 9.58 -1.60
CA CYS A 177 8.78 9.61 -2.38
C CYS A 177 7.87 10.70 -1.83
N MET A 178 7.56 11.71 -2.65
CA MET A 178 6.50 12.66 -2.31
C MET A 178 5.17 12.05 -2.70
N THR A 179 4.25 11.90 -1.76
CA THR A 179 2.99 11.22 -1.94
C THR A 179 1.85 11.99 -1.29
N ASP A 180 0.65 11.84 -1.82
CA ASP A 180 -0.55 12.29 -1.14
C ASP A 180 -0.85 11.41 0.10
N LYS A 181 -1.76 11.87 0.92
CA LYS A 181 -2.18 11.17 2.14
C LYS A 181 -3.53 10.48 1.89
N VAL A 182 -3.71 9.26 2.41
CA VAL A 182 -5.07 8.72 2.59
C VAL A 182 -5.79 9.66 3.56
N ASN A 183 -6.79 10.35 3.08
CA ASN A 183 -7.58 11.30 3.85
C ASN A 183 -9.01 11.39 3.30
N ARG A 184 -9.83 12.16 3.98
CA ARG A 184 -11.22 12.39 3.61
C ARG A 184 -11.41 12.80 2.13
N LYS A 185 -10.57 13.73 1.62
CA LYS A 185 -10.68 14.22 0.24
C LYS A 185 -10.38 13.12 -0.76
N LEU A 186 -9.33 12.33 -0.51
CA LEU A 186 -8.95 11.21 -1.38
C LEU A 186 -10.08 10.20 -1.51
N LEU A 187 -10.71 9.84 -0.39
CA LEU A 187 -11.75 8.81 -0.32
C LEU A 187 -13.18 9.38 -0.47
N GLY A 188 -13.37 10.64 -0.77
CA GLY A 188 -14.69 11.24 -0.93
C GLY A 188 -15.59 11.21 0.32
N VAL A 189 -15.02 10.99 1.51
CA VAL A 189 -15.78 10.84 2.75
C VAL A 189 -16.47 12.15 3.13
N LYS A 190 -17.75 12.09 3.43
CA LYS A 190 -18.61 13.26 3.76
C LYS A 190 -18.20 13.93 5.07
N LYS A 191 -18.22 15.26 5.05
CA LYS A 191 -17.96 16.05 6.26
C LYS A 191 -19.08 15.88 7.28
N PRO A 192 -18.77 15.98 8.59
CA PRO A 192 -19.81 16.15 9.58
C PRO A 192 -20.60 17.45 9.33
N ASP A 193 -21.86 17.48 9.74
CA ASP A 193 -22.59 18.73 9.85
C ASP A 193 -22.32 19.30 11.26
N ASP A 194 -21.45 20.31 11.28
CA ASP A 194 -20.96 20.96 12.50
C ASP A 194 -21.41 22.43 12.61
N LYS A 195 -22.51 22.78 11.94
CA LYS A 195 -23.13 24.10 12.04
C LYS A 195 -23.59 24.40 13.47
N ASP A 196 -24.14 23.39 14.13
CA ASP A 196 -24.42 23.39 15.56
C ASP A 196 -23.28 22.64 16.26
N LYS A 197 -22.43 23.37 16.99
CA LYS A 197 -21.27 22.78 17.68
C LYS A 197 -21.65 21.93 18.88
N ASP A 198 -22.84 22.14 19.43
CA ASP A 198 -23.36 21.37 20.56
C ASP A 198 -24.05 20.07 20.07
N ASN A 199 -24.34 19.96 18.76
CA ASN A 199 -25.02 18.81 18.17
C ASN A 199 -24.43 18.47 16.79
N VAL A 200 -23.15 18.11 16.75
CA VAL A 200 -22.44 17.72 15.54
C VAL A 200 -22.96 16.37 15.03
N LYS A 201 -23.38 16.31 13.77
CA LYS A 201 -23.82 15.06 13.12
C LYS A 201 -22.69 14.48 12.30
N ILE A 202 -22.29 13.28 12.64
CA ILE A 202 -21.29 12.52 11.89
C ILE A 202 -21.95 11.95 10.63
N ASN A 203 -21.40 12.25 9.44
CA ASN A 203 -21.90 11.73 8.15
C ASN A 203 -21.01 10.62 7.62
N GLY A 204 -19.72 10.87 7.43
CA GLY A 204 -18.75 9.87 6.99
C GLY A 204 -17.67 9.65 8.02
N VAL A 205 -17.01 8.49 7.98
CA VAL A 205 -15.97 8.11 8.94
C VAL A 205 -14.82 7.38 8.26
N MET A 206 -13.63 7.55 8.83
CA MET A 206 -12.42 6.80 8.48
C MET A 206 -11.75 6.31 9.76
N TYR A 207 -11.44 5.03 9.79
CA TYR A 207 -10.72 4.41 10.88
C TYR A 207 -9.40 3.86 10.36
N LYS A 208 -8.32 4.11 11.09
CA LYS A 208 -7.02 3.53 10.80
C LYS A 208 -6.70 2.47 11.84
N CYS A 209 -6.47 1.25 11.40
CA CYS A 209 -6.00 0.19 12.27
C CYS A 209 -4.48 0.30 12.44
N ASP A 210 -4.02 0.53 13.66
CA ASP A 210 -2.60 0.72 13.99
C ASP A 210 -2.07 -0.25 15.05
N SER A 211 -2.92 -1.17 15.53
CA SER A 211 -2.51 -2.21 16.46
C SER A 211 -3.12 -3.59 16.13
N TRP A 212 -2.52 -4.62 16.71
CA TRP A 212 -2.99 -6.00 16.60
C TRP A 212 -4.01 -6.28 17.71
N GLY A 213 -5.06 -7.03 17.40
CA GLY A 213 -6.05 -7.39 18.39
C GLY A 213 -7.32 -8.02 17.81
N SER A 214 -8.27 -8.34 18.65
CA SER A 214 -9.54 -8.97 18.26
C SER A 214 -10.35 -8.08 17.32
N ALA A 215 -10.41 -6.78 17.59
CA ALA A 215 -11.12 -5.83 16.73
C ALA A 215 -10.42 -5.63 15.39
N ALA A 216 -9.07 -5.61 15.36
CA ALA A 216 -8.31 -5.57 14.13
C ALA A 216 -8.54 -6.81 13.25
N SER A 217 -8.65 -7.98 13.87
CA SER A 217 -8.96 -9.25 13.19
C SER A 217 -10.46 -9.47 12.92
N LEU A 218 -11.31 -8.50 13.25
CA LEU A 218 -12.77 -8.56 13.11
C LEU A 218 -13.44 -9.74 13.86
N LYS A 219 -12.81 -10.21 14.97
CA LYS A 219 -13.32 -11.30 15.83
C LYS A 219 -14.20 -10.84 16.98
N GLY A 220 -14.19 -9.54 17.26
CA GLY A 220 -14.87 -8.93 18.40
C GLY A 220 -14.04 -7.79 18.98
N TYR A 221 -14.46 -7.25 20.08
CA TYR A 221 -13.82 -6.13 20.76
C TYR A 221 -14.00 -6.27 22.28
N GLU A 222 -13.23 -5.48 23.02
CA GLU A 222 -13.41 -5.29 24.44
C GLU A 222 -14.27 -4.06 24.69
N GLU A 223 -15.09 -4.07 25.75
CA GLU A 223 -15.85 -2.90 26.16
C GLU A 223 -14.89 -1.79 26.61
N GLN A 224 -14.83 -0.71 25.86
CA GLN A 224 -13.97 0.45 26.07
C GLN A 224 -14.73 1.74 25.78
N ASP A 225 -14.25 2.84 26.35
CA ASP A 225 -14.79 4.17 26.10
C ASP A 225 -14.59 4.58 24.63
N MET A 226 -15.69 4.81 23.93
CA MET A 226 -15.74 5.21 22.53
C MET A 226 -15.63 6.74 22.33
N ASN A 227 -15.43 7.52 23.39
CA ASN A 227 -15.24 8.97 23.30
C ASN A 227 -13.76 9.35 23.28
N LYS A 228 -12.91 8.48 22.75
CA LYS A 228 -11.46 8.66 22.62
C LYS A 228 -11.01 8.64 21.16
N GLU A 229 -9.83 9.18 20.89
CA GLU A 229 -9.21 9.17 19.57
C GLU A 229 -8.96 7.75 19.02
N SER A 230 -8.84 6.75 19.88
CA SER A 230 -8.65 5.34 19.52
C SER A 230 -9.55 4.43 20.34
N TRP A 231 -10.16 3.43 19.68
CA TRP A 231 -11.00 2.41 20.26
C TRP A 231 -10.56 1.03 19.74
N ASN A 232 -10.17 0.14 20.65
CA ASN A 232 -9.76 -1.24 20.35
C ASN A 232 -8.71 -1.37 19.23
N GLY A 233 -7.75 -0.43 19.16
CA GLY A 233 -6.68 -0.43 18.18
C GLY A 233 -7.06 0.19 16.83
N TRP A 234 -8.22 0.81 16.74
CA TRP A 234 -8.67 1.62 15.61
C TRP A 234 -8.67 3.09 16.00
N ALA A 235 -7.78 3.88 15.41
CA ALA A 235 -7.80 5.32 15.55
C ALA A 235 -8.89 5.92 14.64
N LEU A 236 -9.64 6.91 15.13
CA LEU A 236 -10.54 7.72 14.32
C LEU A 236 -9.71 8.72 13.51
N ASP A 237 -9.40 8.39 12.25
CA ASP A 237 -8.62 9.27 11.38
C ASP A 237 -9.48 10.40 10.78
N TYR A 238 -10.81 10.20 10.73
CA TYR A 238 -11.79 11.23 10.37
C TYR A 238 -13.20 10.87 10.85
N PRO A 239 -13.93 11.84 11.39
CA PRO A 239 -13.53 13.19 11.78
C PRO A 239 -12.79 13.22 13.12
N ASP A 240 -11.48 13.45 13.08
CA ASP A 240 -10.56 13.39 14.23
C ASP A 240 -10.85 14.48 15.30
N ASP A 241 -11.51 15.55 14.92
CA ASP A 241 -11.96 16.61 15.85
C ASP A 241 -13.18 16.21 16.71
N TYR A 242 -13.85 15.09 16.40
CA TYR A 242 -15.11 14.69 17.03
C TYR A 242 -15.11 13.20 17.47
N PRO A 243 -14.16 12.77 18.33
CA PRO A 243 -14.17 11.41 18.83
C PRO A 243 -15.37 11.22 19.78
N CYS A 244 -16.29 10.33 19.38
CA CYS A 244 -17.50 10.04 20.13
C CYS A 244 -18.06 8.67 19.77
N ALA A 245 -18.97 8.16 20.62
CA ALA A 245 -19.61 6.87 20.39
C ALA A 245 -20.33 6.79 19.02
N GLU A 246 -20.95 7.89 18.57
CA GLU A 246 -21.60 7.94 17.25
C GLU A 246 -20.60 7.72 16.11
N ALA A 247 -19.38 8.28 16.22
CA ALA A 247 -18.35 8.12 15.21
C ALA A 247 -17.83 6.66 15.13
N TYR A 248 -17.83 5.90 16.21
CA TYR A 248 -17.40 4.50 16.22
C TYR A 248 -18.54 3.49 15.99
N THR A 249 -19.79 3.90 16.07
CA THR A 249 -20.95 3.01 15.85
C THR A 249 -20.87 2.23 14.52
N PRO A 250 -20.49 2.83 13.37
CA PRO A 250 -20.36 2.08 12.12
C PRO A 250 -19.29 0.98 12.18
N LEU A 251 -18.14 1.24 12.82
CA LEU A 251 -17.08 0.25 12.98
C LEU A 251 -17.54 -0.89 13.90
N LYS A 252 -18.13 -0.55 15.04
CA LYS A 252 -18.70 -1.52 15.95
C LYS A 252 -19.71 -2.42 15.26
N HIS A 253 -20.64 -1.83 14.51
CA HIS A 253 -21.62 -2.58 13.71
C HIS A 253 -20.95 -3.53 12.71
N PHE A 254 -19.90 -3.10 12.03
CA PHE A 254 -19.18 -3.94 11.06
C PHE A 254 -18.45 -5.11 11.74
N ILE A 255 -17.83 -4.88 12.90
CA ILE A 255 -17.21 -5.96 13.70
C ILE A 255 -18.27 -6.93 14.19
N ASP A 256 -19.40 -6.44 14.74
CA ASP A 256 -20.51 -7.28 15.19
C ASP A 256 -21.08 -8.13 14.03
N TYR A 257 -21.26 -7.52 12.86
CA TYR A 257 -21.67 -8.23 11.65
C TYR A 257 -20.70 -9.36 11.29
N CYS A 258 -19.40 -9.11 11.32
CA CYS A 258 -18.39 -10.13 11.04
C CYS A 258 -18.37 -11.23 12.11
N ALA A 259 -18.48 -10.89 13.40
CA ALA A 259 -18.17 -11.77 14.50
C ALA A 259 -19.38 -12.54 15.06
N THR A 260 -20.57 -11.93 15.02
CA THR A 260 -21.70 -12.41 15.84
C THR A 260 -22.95 -12.77 15.08
N THR A 261 -23.11 -12.37 13.82
CA THR A 261 -24.29 -12.74 13.03
C THR A 261 -24.32 -14.24 12.71
N SER A 262 -25.50 -14.81 12.56
CA SER A 262 -25.68 -16.16 12.03
C SER A 262 -25.06 -16.29 10.63
N ASP A 263 -24.77 -17.50 10.17
CA ASP A 263 -24.19 -17.71 8.83
C ASP A 263 -25.15 -17.26 7.72
N ASP A 264 -26.45 -17.50 7.89
CA ASP A 264 -27.48 -17.07 6.94
C ASP A 264 -27.57 -15.54 6.88
N ASP A 265 -27.58 -14.85 8.03
CA ASP A 265 -27.60 -13.38 8.10
C ASP A 265 -26.31 -12.77 7.58
N PHE A 266 -25.17 -13.43 7.80
CA PHE A 266 -23.89 -13.00 7.23
C PHE A 266 -23.94 -13.03 5.69
N ILE A 267 -24.38 -14.16 5.10
CA ILE A 267 -24.48 -14.31 3.66
C ILE A 267 -25.48 -13.28 3.08
N ALA A 268 -26.65 -13.13 3.69
CA ALA A 268 -27.68 -12.20 3.24
C ALA A 268 -27.33 -10.72 3.44
N GLY A 269 -26.36 -10.43 4.30
CA GLY A 269 -25.94 -9.08 4.67
C GLY A 269 -24.73 -8.53 3.90
N ILE A 270 -24.05 -9.33 3.07
CA ILE A 270 -22.78 -8.94 2.40
C ILE A 270 -22.90 -7.59 1.71
N ASP A 271 -23.81 -7.44 0.76
CA ASP A 271 -23.98 -6.22 -0.03
C ASP A 271 -24.46 -5.00 0.76
N LYS A 272 -24.90 -5.20 2.00
CA LYS A 272 -25.37 -4.13 2.87
C LYS A 272 -24.27 -3.59 3.79
N ASN A 273 -23.24 -4.40 4.08
CA ASN A 273 -22.25 -4.09 5.10
C ASN A 273 -20.88 -3.74 4.53
N PHE A 274 -20.51 -4.22 3.35
CA PHE A 274 -19.24 -3.88 2.73
C PHE A 274 -19.25 -4.08 1.21
N TYR A 275 -18.25 -3.51 0.54
CA TYR A 275 -18.05 -3.67 -0.90
C TYR A 275 -17.24 -4.94 -1.18
N LEU A 276 -17.91 -6.06 -1.42
CA LEU A 276 -17.27 -7.39 -1.53
C LEU A 276 -16.11 -7.40 -2.53
N GLN A 277 -16.25 -6.79 -3.71
CA GLN A 277 -15.19 -6.78 -4.71
C GLN A 277 -13.94 -6.06 -4.20
N ASN A 278 -14.09 -4.94 -3.50
CA ASN A 278 -12.97 -4.20 -2.91
C ASN A 278 -12.21 -5.04 -1.86
N PHE A 279 -12.92 -5.83 -1.06
CA PHE A 279 -12.29 -6.75 -0.09
C PHE A 279 -11.66 -7.96 -0.78
N ILE A 280 -12.21 -8.45 -1.91
CA ILE A 280 -11.57 -9.48 -2.75
C ILE A 280 -10.27 -8.95 -3.34
N ASP A 281 -10.30 -7.77 -3.95
CA ASP A 281 -9.12 -7.10 -4.51
C ASP A 281 -8.04 -6.95 -3.43
N TYR A 282 -8.44 -6.51 -2.24
CA TYR A 282 -7.52 -6.34 -1.11
C TYR A 282 -6.88 -7.67 -0.68
N GLN A 283 -7.65 -8.76 -0.58
CA GLN A 283 -7.08 -10.05 -0.20
C GLN A 283 -6.14 -10.59 -1.28
N VAL A 284 -6.48 -10.49 -2.56
CA VAL A 284 -5.60 -10.87 -3.67
C VAL A 284 -4.32 -10.03 -3.63
N PHE A 285 -4.44 -8.73 -3.35
CA PHE A 285 -3.31 -7.83 -3.20
C PHE A 285 -2.39 -8.23 -2.05
N LEU A 286 -2.94 -8.48 -0.85
CA LEU A 286 -2.16 -8.94 0.30
C LEU A 286 -1.35 -10.19 -0.04
N MET A 287 -1.97 -11.15 -0.70
CA MET A 287 -1.35 -12.43 -1.04
C MET A 287 -0.31 -12.29 -2.15
N SER A 288 -0.60 -11.53 -3.20
CA SER A 288 0.32 -11.35 -4.32
C SER A 288 1.59 -10.63 -3.93
N GLN A 289 1.51 -9.63 -3.05
CA GLN A 289 2.64 -8.83 -2.60
C GLN A 289 3.29 -9.33 -1.30
N GLY A 290 2.68 -10.31 -0.62
CA GLY A 290 3.17 -10.83 0.66
C GLY A 290 3.12 -9.79 1.79
N LEU A 291 2.05 -9.00 1.85
CA LEU A 291 1.84 -7.88 2.78
C LEU A 291 1.43 -8.37 4.17
N ARG A 292 2.39 -8.85 4.95
CA ARG A 292 2.15 -9.53 6.25
C ARG A 292 1.57 -8.61 7.31
N ASP A 293 2.02 -7.36 7.33
CA ASP A 293 1.62 -6.38 8.34
C ASP A 293 0.25 -5.75 8.05
N ASN A 294 -0.34 -6.05 6.88
CA ASN A 294 -1.57 -5.45 6.38
C ASN A 294 -2.80 -6.37 6.48
N ASN A 295 -2.64 -7.60 6.98
CA ASN A 295 -3.76 -8.52 7.09
C ASN A 295 -4.76 -8.12 8.20
N MET A 296 -4.30 -7.42 9.24
CA MET A 296 -5.10 -6.97 10.36
C MET A 296 -4.88 -5.50 10.69
N LYS A 297 -3.66 -4.97 10.59
CA LYS A 297 -3.35 -3.55 10.83
C LYS A 297 -2.83 -2.89 9.57
N ASN A 298 -2.38 -1.64 9.66
CA ASN A 298 -1.93 -0.84 8.51
C ASN A 298 -2.97 -0.77 7.39
N THR A 299 -4.22 -0.61 7.76
CA THR A 299 -5.34 -0.51 6.84
C THR A 299 -6.33 0.54 7.32
N PHE A 300 -7.04 1.12 6.38
CA PHE A 300 -8.20 1.96 6.70
C PHE A 300 -9.48 1.20 6.40
N LEU A 301 -10.46 1.36 7.28
CA LEU A 301 -11.87 1.09 7.00
C LEU A 301 -12.60 2.41 6.93
N SER A 302 -13.37 2.63 5.89
CA SER A 302 -14.06 3.90 5.67
C SER A 302 -15.52 3.68 5.27
N LEU A 303 -16.37 4.56 5.75
CA LEU A 303 -17.76 4.69 5.35
C LEU A 303 -17.95 6.08 4.77
N VAL A 304 -18.27 6.17 3.49
CA VAL A 304 -18.31 7.44 2.76
C VAL A 304 -19.42 8.37 3.25
N ASP A 305 -20.63 7.84 3.37
CA ASP A 305 -21.79 8.53 3.91
C ASP A 305 -22.73 7.51 4.59
N LYS A 306 -22.87 7.58 5.91
CA LYS A 306 -23.73 6.65 6.68
C LYS A 306 -25.23 6.84 6.41
N ASN A 307 -25.62 7.99 5.83
CA ASN A 307 -27.02 8.25 5.49
C ASN A 307 -27.43 7.59 4.18
N GLU A 308 -26.45 7.30 3.30
CA GLU A 308 -26.69 6.67 2.00
C GLU A 308 -26.38 5.16 2.03
N SER A 309 -25.36 4.77 2.80
CA SER A 309 -24.91 3.37 2.81
C SER A 309 -24.28 3.00 4.16
N LYS A 310 -24.31 1.70 4.49
CA LYS A 310 -23.55 1.12 5.61
C LYS A 310 -22.32 0.34 5.13
N ARG A 311 -22.05 0.35 3.83
CA ARG A 311 -20.99 -0.47 3.23
C ARG A 311 -19.61 0.09 3.55
N MET A 312 -18.83 -0.69 4.28
CA MET A 312 -17.43 -0.40 4.52
C MET A 312 -16.58 -0.63 3.28
N MET A 313 -15.55 0.22 3.11
CA MET A 313 -14.50 0.12 2.13
C MET A 313 -13.15 -0.06 2.84
N VAL A 314 -12.30 -0.94 2.31
CA VAL A 314 -10.92 -1.12 2.77
C VAL A 314 -9.95 -0.36 1.87
N THR A 315 -8.96 0.32 2.48
CA THR A 315 -7.87 1.02 1.79
C THR A 315 -6.53 0.60 2.42
N PRO A 316 -5.53 0.17 1.63
CA PRO A 316 -4.23 -0.21 2.16
C PRO A 316 -3.43 1.00 2.66
N TRP A 317 -2.48 0.72 3.57
CA TRP A 317 -1.55 1.69 4.12
C TRP A 317 -0.27 1.01 4.57
N ASP A 318 0.89 1.70 4.45
CA ASP A 318 2.20 1.24 4.97
C ASP A 318 2.62 -0.12 4.38
N LEU A 319 2.99 -0.13 3.10
CA LEU A 319 3.15 -1.33 2.27
C LEU A 319 4.61 -1.78 2.10
N ASP A 320 5.52 -1.28 2.92
CA ASP A 320 6.95 -1.56 2.80
C ASP A 320 7.35 -2.95 3.31
N CYS A 321 6.56 -3.53 4.25
CA CYS A 321 6.72 -4.90 4.72
C CYS A 321 6.13 -5.92 3.74
N SER A 322 6.81 -6.10 2.59
CA SER A 322 6.32 -6.85 1.43
C SER A 322 7.44 -7.39 0.56
N LEU A 323 7.11 -8.18 -0.45
CA LEU A 323 8.02 -8.61 -1.52
C LEU A 323 9.34 -9.19 -0.97
N GLY A 324 9.24 -10.06 0.03
CA GLY A 324 10.39 -10.67 0.66
C GLY A 324 11.16 -9.76 1.63
N GLY A 325 10.64 -8.58 1.95
CA GLY A 325 11.16 -7.69 2.98
C GLY A 325 10.36 -7.76 4.28
N ASN A 326 11.01 -7.47 5.41
CA ASN A 326 10.41 -7.39 6.73
C ASN A 326 10.35 -5.92 7.21
N TYR A 327 9.55 -5.65 8.25
CA TYR A 327 9.34 -4.30 8.83
C TYR A 327 10.61 -3.60 9.35
N ASN A 328 11.69 -4.32 9.55
CA ASN A 328 13.00 -3.80 9.98
C ASN A 328 14.05 -3.75 8.86
N GLY A 329 13.66 -4.08 7.61
CA GLY A 329 14.54 -4.09 6.45
C GLY A 329 15.36 -5.37 6.27
N GLU A 330 15.11 -6.40 7.07
CA GLU A 330 15.67 -7.74 6.85
C GLU A 330 14.99 -8.47 5.71
N TYR A 331 15.71 -9.38 5.09
CA TYR A 331 15.12 -10.30 4.11
C TYR A 331 14.17 -11.28 4.79
N TYR A 332 13.01 -11.47 4.21
CA TYR A 332 12.02 -12.42 4.68
C TYR A 332 11.56 -13.34 3.54
N ASN A 333 12.31 -14.40 3.32
CA ASN A 333 12.14 -15.30 2.17
C ASN A 333 11.06 -16.38 2.40
N VAL A 334 9.91 -16.01 2.97
CA VAL A 334 8.77 -16.91 3.17
C VAL A 334 7.68 -16.56 2.16
N LEU A 335 7.20 -17.55 1.43
CA LEU A 335 6.13 -17.40 0.45
C LEU A 335 4.75 -17.44 1.12
N VAL A 336 3.75 -16.95 0.43
CA VAL A 336 2.36 -16.95 0.87
C VAL A 336 1.75 -18.34 0.68
N ASP A 337 1.00 -18.81 1.66
CA ASP A 337 0.32 -20.10 1.64
C ASP A 337 -1.20 -19.98 1.74
N LYS A 338 -1.91 -21.11 1.79
CA LYS A 338 -3.39 -21.15 1.91
C LYS A 338 -3.93 -20.55 3.20
N GLY A 339 -3.13 -20.47 4.26
CA GLY A 339 -3.57 -19.88 5.53
C GLY A 339 -3.94 -18.40 5.39
N TRP A 340 -3.43 -17.73 4.37
CA TRP A 340 -3.78 -16.34 4.09
C TRP A 340 -5.21 -16.14 3.59
N LEU A 341 -5.86 -17.19 3.06
CA LEU A 341 -7.27 -17.17 2.66
C LEU A 341 -8.22 -16.97 3.87
N THR A 342 -7.72 -17.26 5.06
CA THR A 342 -8.47 -17.15 6.33
C THR A 342 -7.74 -16.25 7.33
N GLY A 343 -6.96 -15.29 6.85
CA GLY A 343 -6.04 -14.48 7.65
C GLY A 343 -6.71 -13.58 8.68
N ASN A 344 -7.98 -13.16 8.47
CA ASN A 344 -8.81 -12.52 9.47
C ASN A 344 -10.22 -13.14 9.48
N TYR A 345 -11.05 -12.74 10.45
CA TYR A 345 -12.31 -13.43 10.67
C TYR A 345 -13.34 -13.22 9.56
N LEU A 346 -13.35 -12.04 8.91
CA LEU A 346 -14.20 -11.80 7.74
C LEU A 346 -13.83 -12.75 6.60
N TYR A 347 -12.53 -12.85 6.27
CA TYR A 347 -12.07 -13.74 5.20
C TYR A 347 -12.26 -15.22 5.55
N SER A 348 -12.12 -15.61 6.84
CA SER A 348 -12.47 -16.96 7.27
C SER A 348 -13.93 -17.29 6.96
N ARG A 349 -14.86 -16.44 7.34
CA ARG A 349 -16.29 -16.66 7.07
C ARG A 349 -16.62 -16.68 5.58
N LEU A 350 -16.07 -15.71 4.81
CA LEU A 350 -16.24 -15.69 3.36
C LEU A 350 -15.75 -16.99 2.71
N TRP A 351 -14.59 -17.48 3.15
CA TRP A 351 -13.98 -18.69 2.61
C TRP A 351 -14.71 -19.97 3.04
N GLU A 352 -14.97 -20.14 4.33
CA GLU A 352 -15.57 -21.34 4.90
C GLU A 352 -17.00 -21.56 4.43
N LEU A 353 -17.80 -20.50 4.42
CA LEU A 353 -19.18 -20.49 3.94
C LEU A 353 -19.30 -20.46 2.43
N ASN A 354 -18.21 -20.20 1.71
CA ASN A 354 -18.24 -19.84 0.28
C ASN A 354 -19.31 -18.77 -0.03
N ALA A 355 -19.41 -17.79 0.86
CA ALA A 355 -20.45 -16.79 0.86
C ALA A 355 -20.44 -16.00 -0.45
N ASP A 356 -21.59 -15.86 -1.11
CA ASP A 356 -21.72 -15.21 -2.41
C ASP A 356 -20.72 -15.74 -3.47
N ASN A 357 -20.47 -17.05 -3.46
CA ASN A 357 -19.53 -17.72 -4.37
C ASN A 357 -18.09 -17.17 -4.29
N TYR A 358 -17.68 -16.82 -3.08
CA TYR A 358 -16.42 -16.13 -2.78
C TYR A 358 -15.18 -16.83 -3.37
N ARG A 359 -15.10 -18.18 -3.24
CA ARG A 359 -13.95 -18.96 -3.72
C ARG A 359 -13.73 -18.82 -5.22
N ASN A 360 -14.83 -18.77 -6.00
CA ASN A 360 -14.74 -18.53 -7.45
C ASN A 360 -14.43 -17.07 -7.75
N LYS A 361 -15.00 -16.12 -7.00
CA LYS A 361 -14.76 -14.69 -7.21
C LYS A 361 -13.29 -14.32 -6.96
N ILE A 362 -12.67 -14.80 -5.89
CA ILE A 362 -11.26 -14.52 -5.61
C ILE A 362 -10.31 -15.16 -6.64
N ALA A 363 -10.62 -16.39 -7.08
CA ALA A 363 -9.82 -17.05 -8.12
C ALA A 363 -9.96 -16.36 -9.49
N ASN A 364 -11.15 -15.90 -9.83
CA ASN A 364 -11.39 -15.15 -11.07
C ASN A 364 -10.73 -13.76 -11.04
N CYS A 365 -10.75 -13.09 -9.88
CA CYS A 365 -10.02 -11.83 -9.66
C CYS A 365 -8.52 -12.04 -9.90
N TRP A 366 -7.90 -13.03 -9.28
CA TRP A 366 -6.49 -13.38 -9.51
C TRP A 366 -6.20 -13.61 -11.00
N LYS A 367 -6.96 -14.51 -11.66
CA LYS A 367 -6.76 -14.84 -13.08
C LYS A 367 -6.89 -13.61 -13.99
N LYS A 368 -7.91 -12.79 -13.75
CA LYS A 368 -8.12 -11.56 -14.51
C LYS A 368 -6.94 -10.61 -14.38
N LEU A 369 -6.50 -10.33 -13.15
CA LEU A 369 -5.39 -9.41 -12.89
C LEU A 369 -4.06 -9.92 -13.46
N CYS A 370 -3.84 -11.23 -13.50
CA CYS A 370 -2.70 -11.82 -14.17
C CYS A 370 -2.79 -11.68 -15.70
N ALA A 371 -3.97 -11.91 -16.28
CA ALA A 371 -4.19 -11.79 -17.71
C ALA A 371 -4.09 -10.32 -18.20
N ASP A 372 -4.52 -9.38 -17.37
CA ASP A 372 -4.44 -7.93 -17.63
C ASP A 372 -3.03 -7.35 -17.40
N ASP A 373 -2.02 -8.16 -17.15
CA ASP A 373 -0.62 -7.78 -16.89
C ASP A 373 -0.42 -6.92 -15.62
N VAL A 374 -1.43 -6.90 -14.74
CA VAL A 374 -1.35 -6.18 -13.45
C VAL A 374 -0.54 -6.99 -12.44
N LEU A 375 -0.83 -8.29 -12.30
CA LEU A 375 -0.16 -9.22 -11.39
C LEU A 375 0.66 -10.29 -12.11
N SER A 376 0.84 -10.24 -13.42
CA SER A 376 1.75 -11.16 -14.13
C SER A 376 3.19 -10.92 -13.69
N LYS A 377 4.04 -11.94 -13.82
CA LYS A 377 5.49 -11.80 -13.56
C LYS A 377 6.12 -10.73 -14.44
N GLU A 378 5.68 -10.65 -15.69
CA GLU A 378 6.18 -9.66 -16.64
C GLU A 378 5.75 -8.24 -16.26
N GLY A 379 4.48 -8.01 -15.97
CA GLY A 379 3.96 -6.72 -15.54
C GLY A 379 4.62 -6.23 -14.25
N PHE A 380 4.85 -7.12 -13.29
CA PHE A 380 5.60 -6.81 -12.08
C PHE A 380 7.05 -6.40 -12.39
N ASN A 381 7.76 -7.20 -13.19
CA ASN A 381 9.15 -6.91 -13.56
C ASN A 381 9.29 -5.58 -14.26
N LYS A 382 8.41 -5.25 -15.20
CA LYS A 382 8.39 -3.95 -15.92
C LYS A 382 8.28 -2.77 -14.95
N ARG A 383 7.45 -2.89 -13.89
CA ARG A 383 7.30 -1.82 -12.89
C ARG A 383 8.57 -1.64 -12.06
N VAL A 384 9.19 -2.74 -11.63
CA VAL A 384 10.47 -2.69 -10.90
C VAL A 384 11.56 -2.07 -11.78
N ASP A 385 11.70 -2.54 -13.03
CA ASP A 385 12.73 -2.07 -13.96
C ASP A 385 12.59 -0.58 -14.25
N LYS A 386 11.37 -0.09 -14.44
CA LYS A 386 11.09 1.33 -14.64
C LYS A 386 11.67 2.19 -13.50
N TYR A 387 11.49 1.79 -12.25
CA TYR A 387 12.01 2.56 -11.12
C TYR A 387 13.52 2.41 -10.94
N VAL A 388 14.07 1.23 -11.22
CA VAL A 388 15.52 1.02 -11.25
C VAL A 388 16.17 1.93 -12.29
N GLU A 389 15.61 2.00 -13.50
CA GLU A 389 16.09 2.87 -14.57
C GLU A 389 16.08 4.34 -14.16
N VAL A 390 14.95 4.81 -13.62
CA VAL A 390 14.80 6.20 -13.16
C VAL A 390 15.81 6.55 -12.06
N PHE A 391 16.05 5.67 -11.09
CA PHE A 391 17.00 5.92 -10.01
C PHE A 391 18.46 5.92 -10.50
N VAL A 392 18.79 5.06 -11.45
CA VAL A 392 20.14 4.97 -12.02
C VAL A 392 20.40 6.14 -12.97
N GLU A 393 19.50 6.40 -13.91
CA GLU A 393 19.70 7.45 -14.92
C GLU A 393 19.75 8.86 -14.32
N SER A 394 18.97 9.12 -13.27
CA SER A 394 19.03 10.39 -12.54
C SER A 394 20.28 10.52 -11.66
N GLY A 395 21.01 9.45 -11.41
CA GLY A 395 22.10 9.39 -10.45
C GLY A 395 21.63 9.46 -8.99
N ALA A 396 20.32 9.44 -8.73
CA ALA A 396 19.75 9.54 -7.39
C ALA A 396 20.13 8.34 -6.51
N TRP A 397 20.23 7.14 -7.10
CA TRP A 397 20.63 5.94 -6.36
C TRP A 397 22.05 6.03 -5.80
N GLU A 398 22.99 6.49 -6.61
CA GLU A 398 24.37 6.67 -6.16
C GLU A 398 24.45 7.68 -5.00
N ARG A 399 23.73 8.81 -5.12
CA ARG A 399 23.67 9.84 -4.07
C ARG A 399 23.00 9.30 -2.81
N GLU A 400 21.93 8.52 -2.92
CA GLU A 400 21.27 7.85 -1.80
C GLU A 400 22.23 6.89 -1.08
N CYS A 401 22.95 6.04 -1.83
CA CYS A 401 23.96 5.15 -1.26
C CYS A 401 25.07 5.91 -0.55
N ASN A 402 25.54 7.01 -1.11
CA ASN A 402 26.59 7.83 -0.49
C ASN A 402 26.11 8.47 0.82
N LYS A 403 24.82 8.83 0.91
CA LYS A 403 24.24 9.48 2.09
C LYS A 403 23.81 8.48 3.17
N TRP A 404 23.16 7.37 2.78
CA TRP A 404 22.40 6.54 3.70
C TRP A 404 22.77 5.05 3.70
N ASN A 405 23.90 4.65 3.08
CA ASN A 405 24.29 3.24 3.14
C ASN A 405 24.57 2.80 4.59
N ASN A 406 24.06 1.61 4.95
CA ASN A 406 24.10 1.05 6.30
C ASN A 406 23.36 1.87 7.37
N ASN A 407 22.44 2.76 6.95
CA ASN A 407 21.65 3.55 7.89
C ASN A 407 20.17 3.67 7.42
N PRO A 408 19.25 2.85 7.94
CA PRO A 408 19.47 1.72 8.87
C PRO A 408 19.83 0.40 8.17
N VAL A 409 19.74 0.33 6.84
CA VAL A 409 19.95 -0.90 6.05
C VAL A 409 21.11 -0.74 5.07
N GLU A 410 21.76 -1.85 4.76
CA GLU A 410 22.73 -1.90 3.67
C GLU A 410 22.04 -1.68 2.33
N LEU A 411 22.52 -0.73 1.54
CA LEU A 411 22.08 -0.51 0.17
C LEU A 411 23.13 -1.10 -0.78
N LYS A 412 22.68 -1.91 -1.74
CA LYS A 412 23.56 -2.42 -2.80
C LYS A 412 23.92 -1.28 -3.75
N ARG A 413 25.21 -1.11 -4.04
CA ARG A 413 25.67 -0.09 -4.97
C ARG A 413 25.06 -0.27 -6.35
N ASP A 414 25.01 -1.51 -6.86
CA ASP A 414 24.15 -1.84 -8.00
C ASP A 414 22.76 -2.22 -7.49
N ILE A 415 21.80 -1.33 -7.67
CA ILE A 415 20.39 -1.55 -7.26
C ILE A 415 19.79 -2.78 -7.95
N LYS A 416 20.34 -3.22 -9.09
CA LYS A 416 19.87 -4.40 -9.82
C LYS A 416 20.01 -5.67 -9.01
N GLU A 417 20.99 -5.77 -8.11
CA GLU A 417 21.14 -6.93 -7.21
C GLU A 417 19.90 -7.09 -6.30
N GLU A 418 19.43 -5.99 -5.71
CA GLU A 418 18.23 -6.00 -4.87
C GLU A 418 16.96 -6.20 -5.72
N ALA A 419 16.91 -5.62 -6.91
CA ALA A 419 15.81 -5.82 -7.85
C ALA A 419 15.68 -7.29 -8.29
N ILE A 420 16.80 -7.99 -8.51
CA ILE A 420 16.81 -9.44 -8.81
C ILE A 420 16.19 -10.22 -7.66
N TYR A 421 16.56 -9.92 -6.40
CA TYR A 421 15.98 -10.58 -5.23
C TYR A 421 14.46 -10.42 -5.16
N VAL A 422 13.97 -9.19 -5.36
CA VAL A 422 12.53 -8.87 -5.29
C VAL A 422 11.76 -9.56 -6.42
N LYS A 423 12.29 -9.55 -7.64
CA LYS A 423 11.69 -10.23 -8.80
C LYS A 423 11.67 -11.75 -8.64
N ASP A 424 12.75 -12.32 -8.11
CA ASP A 424 12.80 -13.77 -7.81
C ASP A 424 11.79 -14.15 -6.75
N TRP A 425 11.72 -13.40 -5.65
CA TRP A 425 10.73 -13.62 -4.61
C TRP A 425 9.30 -13.54 -5.17
N TYR A 426 9.00 -12.51 -5.97
CA TYR A 426 7.68 -12.35 -6.59
C TYR A 426 7.35 -13.51 -7.54
N SER A 427 8.30 -13.92 -8.37
CA SER A 427 8.12 -15.05 -9.30
C SER A 427 7.81 -16.35 -8.58
N ARG A 428 8.52 -16.64 -7.49
CA ARG A 428 8.27 -17.84 -6.67
C ARG A 428 6.94 -17.78 -5.94
N ASN A 429 6.57 -16.58 -5.41
CA ASN A 429 5.30 -16.36 -4.76
C ASN A 429 4.13 -16.51 -5.75
N TYR A 430 4.28 -15.98 -6.96
CA TYR A 430 3.33 -16.15 -8.05
C TYR A 430 3.09 -17.65 -8.35
N ASP A 431 4.16 -18.43 -8.54
CA ASP A 431 4.07 -19.88 -8.80
C ASP A 431 3.42 -20.64 -7.63
N GLN A 432 3.73 -20.21 -6.40
CA GLN A 432 3.12 -20.76 -5.20
C GLN A 432 1.61 -20.50 -5.15
N LEU A 433 1.18 -19.27 -5.48
CA LEU A 433 -0.22 -18.91 -5.51
C LEU A 433 -0.98 -19.66 -6.62
N GLU A 434 -0.42 -19.72 -7.83
CA GLU A 434 -1.00 -20.45 -8.94
C GLU A 434 -1.19 -21.95 -8.61
N LYS A 435 -0.14 -22.62 -8.10
CA LYS A 435 -0.14 -24.07 -7.91
C LYS A 435 -0.86 -24.51 -6.64
N ASN A 436 -0.71 -23.75 -5.56
CA ASN A 436 -1.09 -24.25 -4.23
C ASN A 436 -2.26 -23.51 -3.61
N VAL A 437 -2.59 -22.29 -4.09
CA VAL A 437 -3.68 -21.50 -3.54
C VAL A 437 -4.87 -21.47 -4.47
N PHE A 438 -4.68 -20.99 -5.71
CA PHE A 438 -5.77 -20.81 -6.67
C PHE A 438 -5.99 -21.99 -7.62
N TYR A 439 -5.10 -23.01 -7.59
CA TYR A 439 -5.22 -24.19 -8.44
C TYR A 439 -6.56 -24.92 -8.24
N GLY A 440 -7.30 -25.06 -9.33
CA GLY A 440 -8.61 -25.71 -9.36
C GLY A 440 -9.76 -24.94 -8.77
N LEU A 441 -9.53 -23.72 -8.26
CA LEU A 441 -10.59 -22.77 -7.92
C LEU A 441 -11.14 -22.10 -9.20
N GLY A 442 -12.40 -21.72 -9.17
CA GLY A 442 -13.06 -21.07 -10.33
C GLY A 442 -13.39 -21.98 -11.51
N THR A 443 -13.17 -23.30 -11.40
CA THR A 443 -13.53 -24.25 -12.46
C THR A 443 -14.88 -24.94 -12.25
N GLY A 444 -15.55 -24.69 -11.12
CA GLY A 444 -16.85 -25.28 -10.75
C GLY A 444 -16.82 -26.79 -10.48
N ILE A 445 -15.72 -27.47 -10.82
CA ILE A 445 -15.66 -28.95 -10.78
C ILE A 445 -15.17 -29.46 -9.40
N LYS A 446 -14.33 -28.69 -8.68
CA LYS A 446 -13.81 -29.13 -7.37
C LYS A 446 -14.68 -28.72 -6.18
N ASP A 447 -15.45 -27.65 -6.29
CA ASP A 447 -16.35 -27.24 -5.21
C ASP A 447 -17.49 -28.23 -4.95
N ILE A 448 -17.83 -29.05 -5.94
CA ILE A 448 -18.80 -30.16 -5.80
C ILE A 448 -18.21 -31.31 -4.98
N VAL A 449 -16.88 -31.48 -4.98
CA VAL A 449 -16.20 -32.59 -4.27
C VAL A 449 -15.86 -32.25 -2.81
N ALA A 450 -15.71 -30.96 -2.48
CA ALA A 450 -15.32 -30.54 -1.13
C ALA A 450 -16.51 -30.51 -0.12
N ASN A 451 -17.76 -30.48 -0.62
CA ASN A 451 -18.95 -30.48 0.25
C ASN A 451 -19.53 -31.88 0.55
N ASP A 452 -18.96 -32.95 -0.01
CA ASP A 452 -19.44 -34.32 0.22
C ASP A 452 -18.86 -35.00 1.50
N GLY A 453 -18.46 -34.22 2.46
CA GLY A 453 -17.93 -34.71 3.77
C GLY A 453 -18.99 -35.20 4.76
N ASN A 454 -20.27 -35.22 4.49
CA ASN A 454 -21.27 -35.95 5.28
C ASN A 454 -22.68 -35.87 4.68
N THR A 455 -23.02 -36.70 3.73
CA THR A 455 -24.40 -37.17 3.57
C THR A 455 -24.46 -38.44 2.72
N SER A 456 -25.33 -39.33 3.07
CA SER A 456 -25.59 -40.64 2.49
C SER A 456 -25.55 -40.72 0.96
N LYS A 457 -24.78 -41.66 0.45
CA LYS A 457 -24.56 -42.02 -0.95
C LYS A 457 -25.84 -42.08 -1.79
N THR A 458 -26.18 -41.01 -2.45
CA THR A 458 -26.90 -41.08 -3.73
C THR A 458 -25.91 -40.68 -4.84
N GLU A 459 -25.44 -41.65 -5.61
CA GLU A 459 -24.50 -41.39 -6.72
C GLU A 459 -25.17 -40.48 -7.77
N VAL A 460 -24.73 -39.26 -7.90
CA VAL A 460 -25.21 -38.29 -8.88
C VAL A 460 -24.23 -38.24 -10.05
N LEU A 461 -24.74 -38.59 -11.25
CA LEU A 461 -24.00 -38.49 -12.50
C LEU A 461 -24.30 -37.15 -13.18
N HIS A 462 -23.26 -36.49 -13.71
CA HIS A 462 -23.41 -35.28 -14.51
C HIS A 462 -22.82 -35.49 -15.92
N ASN A 463 -23.46 -34.96 -16.96
CA ASN A 463 -22.85 -34.91 -18.29
C ASN A 463 -21.75 -33.84 -18.37
N VAL A 464 -21.05 -33.74 -19.50
CA VAL A 464 -19.95 -32.77 -19.70
C VAL A 464 -20.39 -31.30 -19.69
N MET A 465 -21.69 -31.03 -19.75
CA MET A 465 -22.30 -29.71 -19.62
C MET A 465 -22.74 -29.39 -18.18
N GLY A 466 -22.43 -30.28 -17.21
CA GLY A 466 -22.80 -30.12 -15.80
C GLY A 466 -24.24 -30.45 -15.44
N GLN A 467 -25.03 -30.97 -16.38
CA GLN A 467 -26.43 -31.34 -16.12
C GLN A 467 -26.50 -32.73 -15.46
N LYS A 468 -27.35 -32.83 -14.44
CA LYS A 468 -27.60 -34.11 -13.74
C LYS A 468 -28.27 -35.10 -14.71
N VAL A 469 -27.71 -36.31 -14.81
CA VAL A 469 -28.21 -37.35 -15.71
C VAL A 469 -28.50 -38.65 -14.96
N GLY A 470 -29.45 -39.41 -15.43
CA GLY A 470 -29.81 -40.72 -14.90
C GLY A 470 -28.82 -41.83 -15.33
N THR A 471 -29.01 -43.00 -14.76
CA THR A 471 -28.19 -44.24 -15.04
C THR A 471 -28.35 -44.75 -16.47
N THR A 472 -29.37 -44.32 -17.21
CA THR A 472 -29.63 -44.67 -18.61
C THR A 472 -29.02 -43.67 -19.61
N TYR A 473 -28.23 -42.72 -19.15
CA TYR A 473 -27.61 -41.75 -20.05
C TYR A 473 -26.43 -42.39 -20.79
N HIS A 474 -26.44 -42.30 -22.12
CA HIS A 474 -25.35 -42.73 -22.99
C HIS A 474 -24.47 -41.53 -23.36
N GLY A 475 -23.19 -41.62 -23.05
CA GLY A 475 -22.23 -40.54 -23.32
C GLY A 475 -21.16 -40.41 -22.24
N ILE A 476 -20.44 -39.29 -22.23
CA ILE A 476 -19.44 -39.01 -21.21
C ILE A 476 -20.13 -38.42 -19.98
N VAL A 477 -19.95 -39.04 -18.83
CA VAL A 477 -20.39 -38.55 -17.52
C VAL A 477 -19.22 -38.31 -16.61
N ILE A 478 -19.40 -37.41 -15.66
CA ILE A 478 -18.48 -37.14 -14.57
C ILE A 478 -19.06 -37.78 -13.31
N LYS A 479 -18.32 -38.72 -12.75
CA LYS A 479 -18.63 -39.43 -11.49
C LYS A 479 -17.44 -39.28 -10.56
N ASN A 480 -17.63 -38.67 -9.39
CA ASN A 480 -16.55 -38.46 -8.40
C ASN A 480 -15.29 -37.79 -9.01
N GLY A 481 -15.46 -36.79 -9.87
CA GLY A 481 -14.37 -36.11 -10.54
C GLY A 481 -13.66 -36.85 -11.65
N LYS A 482 -14.12 -38.07 -11.99
CA LYS A 482 -13.55 -38.89 -13.07
C LYS A 482 -14.48 -38.98 -14.27
N LYS A 483 -13.95 -38.85 -15.47
CA LYS A 483 -14.69 -39.06 -16.73
C LYS A 483 -14.95 -40.55 -16.90
N ILE A 484 -16.20 -40.92 -17.12
CA ILE A 484 -16.64 -42.30 -17.42
C ILE A 484 -17.47 -42.25 -18.72
N ILE A 485 -17.27 -43.23 -19.60
CA ILE A 485 -18.08 -43.41 -20.80
C ILE A 485 -19.19 -44.38 -20.46
N CYS A 486 -20.42 -43.90 -20.42
CA CYS A 486 -21.63 -44.73 -20.34
C CYS A 486 -22.06 -45.13 -21.78
N ARG A 487 -21.98 -46.41 -22.08
CA ARG A 487 -22.38 -46.97 -23.38
C ARG A 487 -23.78 -47.53 -23.32
#